data_cd693506eaf32c473d1716da1efdcb8e
#
_entry.id   cd693506eaf32c473d1716da1efdcb8e
#
_cell.length_a   1.000
_cell.length_b   1.000
_cell.length_c   1.000
_cell.angle_alpha   90.00
_cell.angle_beta   90.00
_cell.angle_gamma   90.00
#
_symmetry.space_group_name_H-M   'P 1'
#
loop_
_entity.id
_entity.type
_entity.pdbx_description
1 polymer ?
#
loop_
_entity_poly.entity_id
_entity_poly.type
_entity_poly.pdbx_seq_one_letter_code
_entity_poly.pdbx_strand_id
1 'polypeptide(L)'
;YGGISIPRQINLCSDGKLRSEPIAEVEQLRINPLSYGPNMIEDSSPFEFEAGDGVHGEILATFDLTESSAELIGFRIRGSLEQQTLLEFNLRLGEMIFDRTESGNISARERRCALESASQSKLFVRIFLDSISVEVFADGGRTTMTNNVFSNPSSNKLSIYTRKGSALLLSLETFGLQSICSK
;
A
#
# COMPACT_ATOMS: atom_id res chain seq x y z
N TYR A 1 -11.00 -20.85 -8.11
CA TYR A 1 -10.45 -20.41 -6.82
C TYR A 1 -10.63 -18.89 -6.77
N GLY A 2 -11.26 -18.35 -5.72
CA GLY A 2 -11.45 -16.93 -5.50
C GLY A 2 -10.94 -16.54 -4.11
N GLY A 3 -10.55 -15.27 -3.94
CA GLY A 3 -10.29 -14.67 -2.64
C GLY A 3 -11.51 -13.86 -2.20
N ILE A 4 -11.66 -13.69 -0.91
CA ILE A 4 -12.64 -12.76 -0.31
C ILE A 4 -11.83 -11.54 0.14
N SER A 5 -12.28 -10.34 -0.24
CA SER A 5 -11.68 -9.10 0.24
C SER A 5 -11.96 -8.91 1.74
N ILE A 6 -11.14 -8.09 2.38
CA ILE A 6 -11.39 -7.64 3.76
C ILE A 6 -12.79 -7.02 3.85
N PRO A 7 -13.55 -7.31 4.93
CA PRO A 7 -14.83 -6.66 5.18
C PRO A 7 -14.68 -5.15 5.24
N ARG A 8 -15.59 -4.41 4.60
CA ARG A 8 -15.50 -2.96 4.44
C ARG A 8 -16.77 -2.28 4.90
N GLN A 9 -16.60 -1.13 5.54
CA GLN A 9 -17.67 -0.19 5.79
C GLN A 9 -17.74 0.81 4.64
N ILE A 10 -18.94 1.03 4.10
CA ILE A 10 -19.19 2.02 3.04
C ILE A 10 -19.88 3.22 3.66
N ASN A 11 -19.31 4.39 3.49
CA ASN A 11 -19.84 5.66 4.00
C ASN A 11 -20.07 6.63 2.84
N LEU A 12 -21.18 7.35 2.88
CA LEU A 12 -21.45 8.47 1.99
C LEU A 12 -20.89 9.74 2.64
N CYS A 13 -19.95 10.39 1.97
CA CYS A 13 -19.36 11.65 2.44
C CYS A 13 -20.28 12.85 2.13
N SER A 14 -20.05 13.97 2.80
CA SER A 14 -20.83 15.22 2.59
C SER A 14 -20.70 15.79 1.18
N ASP A 15 -19.64 15.45 0.45
CA ASP A 15 -19.42 15.83 -0.95
C ASP A 15 -20.10 14.88 -1.96
N GLY A 16 -20.93 13.93 -1.48
CA GLY A 16 -21.66 12.97 -2.30
C GLY A 16 -20.83 11.78 -2.79
N LYS A 17 -19.55 11.68 -2.42
CA LYS A 17 -18.68 10.56 -2.79
C LYS A 17 -18.73 9.44 -1.76
N LEU A 18 -18.51 8.22 -2.22
CA LEU A 18 -18.39 7.06 -1.34
C LEU A 18 -16.96 6.93 -0.81
N ARG A 19 -16.88 6.46 0.43
CA ARG A 19 -15.66 6.03 1.09
C ARG A 19 -15.81 4.56 1.47
N SER A 20 -14.80 3.76 1.19
CA SER A 20 -14.77 2.33 1.50
C SER A 20 -13.55 2.04 2.38
N GLU A 21 -13.77 1.77 3.65
CA GLU A 21 -12.70 1.54 4.64
C GLU A 21 -12.81 0.14 5.23
N PRO A 22 -11.68 -0.48 5.63
CA PRO A 22 -11.74 -1.71 6.42
C PRO A 22 -12.55 -1.49 7.70
N ILE A 23 -13.31 -2.50 8.13
CA ILE A 23 -13.99 -2.45 9.42
C ILE A 23 -12.96 -2.42 10.56
N ALA A 24 -13.33 -1.79 11.69
CA ALA A 24 -12.41 -1.62 12.83
C ALA A 24 -11.96 -2.95 13.45
N GLU A 25 -12.77 -3.98 13.36
CA GLU A 25 -12.48 -5.32 13.90
C GLU A 25 -11.24 -5.96 13.29
N VAL A 26 -10.84 -5.57 12.08
CA VAL A 26 -9.61 -6.05 11.42
C VAL A 26 -8.36 -5.69 12.26
N GLU A 27 -8.42 -4.61 13.04
CA GLU A 27 -7.32 -4.20 13.90
C GLU A 27 -7.01 -5.18 15.04
N GLN A 28 -7.98 -6.02 15.41
CA GLN A 28 -7.80 -7.10 16.40
C GLN A 28 -6.86 -8.21 15.90
N LEU A 29 -6.60 -8.25 14.58
CA LEU A 29 -5.67 -9.22 13.98
C LEU A 29 -4.22 -8.77 14.04
N ARG A 30 -3.95 -7.52 14.44
CA ARG A 30 -2.61 -6.93 14.47
C ARG A 30 -1.73 -7.58 15.53
N ILE A 31 -0.53 -7.96 15.13
CA ILE A 31 0.54 -8.47 15.99
C ILE A 31 1.87 -7.79 15.61
N ASN A 32 2.83 -7.81 16.50
CA ASN A 32 4.21 -7.35 16.25
C ASN A 32 4.27 -5.94 15.63
N PRO A 33 3.74 -4.90 16.30
CA PRO A 33 3.75 -3.55 15.77
C PRO A 33 5.19 -3.02 15.62
N LEU A 34 5.48 -2.38 14.50
CA LEU A 34 6.69 -1.60 14.27
C LEU A 34 6.29 -0.18 13.89
N SER A 35 7.10 0.79 14.32
CA SER A 35 6.90 2.20 14.00
C SER A 35 8.20 2.81 13.53
N TYR A 36 8.12 3.55 12.43
CA TYR A 36 9.23 4.28 11.85
C TYR A 36 8.90 5.77 11.88
N GLY A 37 9.84 6.56 12.35
CA GLY A 37 9.69 8.01 12.46
C GLY A 37 9.79 8.74 11.14
N PRO A 38 9.71 10.08 11.17
CA PRO A 38 9.82 10.88 9.97
C PRO A 38 11.12 10.61 9.23
N ASN A 39 11.02 10.47 7.90
CA ASN A 39 12.16 10.23 7.04
C ASN A 39 11.96 10.89 5.66
N MET A 40 13.00 11.54 5.13
CA MET A 40 13.02 12.01 3.76
C MET A 40 13.47 10.87 2.86
N ILE A 41 12.60 10.44 1.94
CA ILE A 41 12.91 9.37 0.99
C ILE A 41 13.36 10.00 -0.31
N GLU A 42 14.59 9.69 -0.71
CA GLU A 42 15.22 10.20 -1.92
C GLU A 42 15.06 9.24 -3.09
N ASP A 43 15.03 9.76 -4.32
CA ASP A 43 14.89 8.97 -5.55
C ASP A 43 15.97 7.87 -5.67
N SER A 44 17.19 8.13 -5.22
CA SER A 44 18.33 7.21 -5.29
C SER A 44 18.45 6.24 -4.10
N SER A 45 17.62 6.40 -3.06
CA SER A 45 17.76 5.67 -1.80
C SER A 45 16.41 5.18 -1.27
N PRO A 46 15.95 4.01 -1.73
CA PRO A 46 14.72 3.41 -1.22
C PRO A 46 14.82 3.16 0.30
N PHE A 47 13.71 3.38 1.00
CA PHE A 47 13.58 3.10 2.42
C PHE A 47 13.03 1.68 2.61
N GLU A 48 13.85 0.77 3.13
CA GLU A 48 13.44 -0.60 3.45
C GLU A 48 12.77 -0.65 4.82
N PHE A 49 11.72 -1.49 4.95
CA PHE A 49 10.99 -1.68 6.19
C PHE A 49 10.41 -3.10 6.27
N GLU A 50 9.86 -3.46 7.44
CA GLU A 50 9.24 -4.76 7.71
C GLU A 50 7.76 -4.58 8.06
N ALA A 51 6.92 -5.54 7.66
CA ALA A 51 5.52 -5.66 8.04
C ALA A 51 5.16 -7.16 8.14
N GLY A 52 5.04 -7.66 9.35
CA GLY A 52 4.85 -9.09 9.60
C GLY A 52 5.98 -9.92 8.99
N ASP A 53 5.62 -10.94 8.21
CA ASP A 53 6.55 -11.78 7.47
C ASP A 53 6.82 -11.27 6.03
N GLY A 54 6.31 -10.07 5.70
CA GLY A 54 6.37 -9.49 4.36
C GLY A 54 5.35 -10.07 3.38
N VAL A 55 4.54 -11.02 3.84
CA VAL A 55 3.46 -11.69 3.09
C VAL A 55 2.10 -11.42 3.72
N HIS A 56 2.03 -11.49 5.06
CA HIS A 56 0.83 -11.27 5.85
C HIS A 56 1.06 -10.07 6.76
N GLY A 57 0.54 -8.92 6.38
CA GLY A 57 0.81 -7.70 7.13
C GLY A 57 -0.11 -6.55 6.77
N GLU A 58 -0.04 -5.52 7.61
CA GLU A 58 -0.70 -4.25 7.40
C GLU A 58 0.33 -3.13 7.46
N ILE A 59 0.18 -2.15 6.58
CA ILE A 59 1.06 -0.99 6.46
C ILE A 59 0.18 0.26 6.49
N LEU A 60 0.50 1.19 7.38
CA LEU A 60 -0.09 2.52 7.43
C LEU A 60 1.02 3.55 7.21
N ALA A 61 0.94 4.32 6.16
CA ALA A 61 1.91 5.36 5.82
C ALA A 61 1.23 6.71 5.64
N THR A 62 1.87 7.76 6.13
CA THR A 62 1.45 9.14 5.94
C THR A 62 2.59 9.95 5.36
N PHE A 63 2.35 10.59 4.23
CA PHE A 63 3.31 11.49 3.59
C PHE A 63 2.83 12.93 3.68
N ASP A 64 3.76 13.86 3.85
CA ASP A 64 3.53 15.29 3.67
C ASP A 64 3.82 15.66 2.22
N LEU A 65 2.79 16.07 1.49
CA LEU A 65 2.94 16.42 0.08
C LEU A 65 3.38 17.88 -0.12
N THR A 66 3.30 18.71 0.93
CA THR A 66 3.76 20.11 0.87
C THR A 66 5.27 20.22 0.98
N GLU A 67 5.90 19.29 1.71
CA GLU A 67 7.34 19.18 1.89
C GLU A 67 7.98 18.14 0.93
N SER A 68 7.19 17.63 -0.03
CA SER A 68 7.62 16.64 -1.01
C SER A 68 7.78 17.27 -2.38
N SER A 69 8.81 16.85 -3.12
CA SER A 69 9.07 17.28 -4.50
C SER A 69 8.89 16.15 -5.53
N ALA A 70 8.68 14.92 -5.08
CA ALA A 70 8.56 13.76 -5.94
C ALA A 70 7.34 13.83 -6.86
N GLU A 71 7.50 13.46 -8.14
CA GLU A 71 6.36 13.25 -9.03
C GLU A 71 5.63 11.94 -8.72
N LEU A 72 6.31 10.98 -8.08
CA LEU A 72 5.77 9.66 -7.77
C LEU A 72 6.32 9.15 -6.43
N ILE A 73 5.42 8.61 -5.59
CA ILE A 73 5.73 7.83 -4.40
C ILE A 73 5.33 6.38 -4.68
N GLY A 74 6.24 5.43 -4.47
CA GLY A 74 6.00 4.01 -4.75
C GLY A 74 6.31 3.12 -3.57
N PHE A 75 5.54 2.05 -3.45
CA PHE A 75 5.83 0.91 -2.57
C PHE A 75 6.22 -0.27 -3.45
N ARG A 76 7.38 -0.85 -3.18
CA ARG A 76 7.73 -2.18 -3.66
C ARG A 76 7.28 -3.18 -2.62
N ILE A 77 6.37 -4.06 -2.98
CA ILE A 77 5.80 -5.10 -2.13
C ILE A 77 6.04 -6.46 -2.76
N ARG A 78 6.17 -7.48 -1.95
CA ARG A 78 6.48 -8.83 -2.41
C ARG A 78 7.75 -8.85 -3.28
N GLY A 79 8.77 -8.10 -2.83
CA GLY A 79 10.03 -7.93 -3.55
C GLY A 79 11.02 -9.07 -3.32
N SER A 80 11.78 -9.41 -4.37
CA SER A 80 12.95 -10.27 -4.37
C SER A 80 13.91 -9.82 -5.49
N LEU A 81 14.94 -10.61 -5.79
CA LEU A 81 15.81 -10.36 -6.96
C LEU A 81 15.08 -10.59 -8.30
N GLU A 82 14.06 -11.44 -8.31
CA GLU A 82 13.40 -11.88 -9.55
C GLU A 82 11.97 -11.35 -9.70
N GLN A 83 11.34 -10.94 -8.61
CA GLN A 83 9.93 -10.57 -8.58
C GLN A 83 9.70 -9.32 -7.77
N GLN A 84 8.72 -8.54 -8.18
CA GLN A 84 8.21 -7.41 -7.42
C GLN A 84 6.78 -7.06 -7.84
N THR A 85 6.05 -6.47 -6.92
CA THR A 85 4.77 -5.81 -7.18
C THR A 85 4.94 -4.34 -6.82
N LEU A 86 4.55 -3.43 -7.70
CA LEU A 86 4.66 -2.01 -7.47
C LEU A 86 3.28 -1.41 -7.24
N LEU A 87 3.16 -0.65 -6.16
CA LEU A 87 2.03 0.24 -5.90
C LEU A 87 2.56 1.65 -5.96
N GLU A 88 2.09 2.44 -6.92
CA GLU A 88 2.61 3.76 -7.19
C GLU A 88 1.51 4.83 -7.10
N PHE A 89 1.82 5.93 -6.48
CA PHE A 89 1.00 7.13 -6.36
C PHE A 89 1.65 8.21 -7.22
N ASN A 90 1.15 8.38 -8.45
CA ASN A 90 1.62 9.43 -9.36
C ASN A 90 0.91 10.73 -9.00
N LEU A 91 1.60 11.59 -8.27
CA LEU A 91 1.06 12.85 -7.77
C LEU A 91 0.83 13.86 -8.89
N ARG A 92 1.65 13.81 -9.94
CA ARG A 92 1.53 14.70 -11.09
C ARG A 92 0.32 14.40 -11.95
N LEU A 93 0.03 13.11 -12.17
CA LEU A 93 -1.11 12.67 -12.99
C LEU A 93 -2.39 12.48 -12.17
N GLY A 94 -2.30 12.46 -10.83
CA GLY A 94 -3.44 12.15 -9.97
C GLY A 94 -3.91 10.69 -10.13
N GLU A 95 -2.99 9.74 -10.17
CA GLU A 95 -3.30 8.33 -10.40
C GLU A 95 -2.66 7.42 -9.33
N MET A 96 -3.42 6.44 -8.90
CA MET A 96 -2.90 5.26 -8.19
C MET A 96 -2.72 4.12 -9.21
N ILE A 97 -1.53 3.53 -9.25
CA ILE A 97 -1.11 2.52 -10.21
C ILE A 97 -0.71 1.26 -9.44
N PHE A 98 -1.22 0.12 -9.85
CA PHE A 98 -0.85 -1.19 -9.32
C PHE A 98 -0.24 -2.02 -10.44
N ASP A 99 1.08 -2.16 -10.44
CA ASP A 99 1.82 -2.90 -11.46
C ASP A 99 2.22 -4.28 -10.93
N ARG A 100 1.75 -5.31 -11.62
CA ARG A 100 1.98 -6.73 -11.32
C ARG A 100 2.75 -7.44 -12.41
N THR A 101 3.33 -6.73 -13.35
CA THR A 101 3.99 -7.33 -14.51
C THR A 101 5.15 -8.24 -14.11
N GLU A 102 5.75 -7.98 -12.95
CA GLU A 102 6.84 -8.79 -12.37
C GLU A 102 6.43 -9.54 -11.09
N SER A 103 5.13 -9.70 -10.83
CA SER A 103 4.59 -10.32 -9.60
C SER A 103 4.52 -11.84 -9.63
N GLY A 104 5.32 -12.52 -10.45
CA GLY A 104 5.28 -13.97 -10.58
C GLY A 104 4.62 -14.46 -11.87
N ASN A 105 4.25 -15.74 -11.91
CA ASN A 105 3.84 -16.43 -13.15
C ASN A 105 2.36 -16.19 -13.49
N ILE A 106 1.98 -14.95 -13.73
CA ILE A 106 0.64 -14.59 -14.22
C ILE A 106 0.74 -13.61 -15.39
N SER A 107 -0.20 -13.73 -16.32
CA SER A 107 -0.43 -12.71 -17.34
C SER A 107 -1.06 -11.46 -16.69
N ALA A 108 -0.27 -10.83 -15.82
CA ALA A 108 -0.71 -9.68 -15.06
C ALA A 108 -0.51 -8.40 -15.86
N ARG A 109 -1.44 -7.49 -15.69
CA ARG A 109 -1.40 -6.15 -16.26
C ARG A 109 -1.39 -5.12 -15.16
N GLU A 110 -0.84 -3.98 -15.46
CA GLU A 110 -1.01 -2.77 -14.69
C GLU A 110 -2.50 -2.39 -14.58
N ARG A 111 -2.88 -1.88 -13.41
CA ARG A 111 -4.20 -1.31 -13.14
C ARG A 111 -4.02 0.12 -12.68
N ARG A 112 -4.93 1.00 -13.10
CA ARG A 112 -4.91 2.43 -12.75
C ARG A 112 -6.29 2.87 -12.29
N CYS A 113 -6.31 3.82 -11.33
CA CYS A 113 -7.50 4.56 -10.95
C CYS A 113 -7.11 5.99 -10.55
N ALA A 114 -8.08 6.89 -10.50
CA ALA A 114 -7.86 8.25 -10.04
C ALA A 114 -7.45 8.27 -8.56
N LEU A 115 -6.50 9.14 -8.21
CA LEU A 115 -6.04 9.42 -6.85
C LEU A 115 -6.59 10.80 -6.43
N GLU A 116 -7.44 10.83 -5.42
CA GLU A 116 -8.07 12.08 -4.99
C GLU A 116 -7.12 12.99 -4.20
N SER A 117 -6.16 12.40 -3.47
CA SER A 117 -5.19 13.14 -2.65
C SER A 117 -4.12 13.90 -3.43
N ALA A 118 -3.98 13.69 -4.72
CA ALA A 118 -2.94 14.38 -5.49
C ALA A 118 -2.98 15.92 -5.39
N SER A 119 -4.13 16.48 -4.99
CA SER A 119 -4.32 17.92 -4.74
C SER A 119 -4.35 18.29 -3.24
N GLN A 120 -4.09 17.37 -2.34
CA GLN A 120 -4.13 17.58 -0.88
C GLN A 120 -2.74 17.81 -0.30
N SER A 121 -2.68 18.22 0.97
CA SER A 121 -1.42 18.41 1.70
C SER A 121 -0.78 17.11 2.19
N LYS A 122 -1.55 16.04 2.27
CA LYS A 122 -1.09 14.73 2.77
C LYS A 122 -1.64 13.59 1.93
N LEU A 123 -0.85 12.53 1.83
CA LEU A 123 -1.27 11.24 1.30
C LEU A 123 -1.30 10.22 2.45
N PHE A 124 -2.47 9.64 2.69
CA PHE A 124 -2.66 8.54 3.64
C PHE A 124 -2.82 7.23 2.86
N VAL A 125 -2.01 6.25 3.21
CA VAL A 125 -2.02 4.93 2.56
C VAL A 125 -2.15 3.85 3.61
N ARG A 126 -3.12 2.95 3.42
CA ARG A 126 -3.27 1.72 4.19
C ARG A 126 -3.23 0.54 3.23
N ILE A 127 -2.36 -0.42 3.48
CA ILE A 127 -2.16 -1.59 2.62
C ILE A 127 -2.31 -2.84 3.47
N PHE A 128 -3.07 -3.80 2.98
CA PHE A 128 -3.14 -5.15 3.53
C PHE A 128 -2.47 -6.11 2.57
N LEU A 129 -1.58 -6.92 3.11
CA LEU A 129 -0.88 -7.98 2.41
C LEU A 129 -1.43 -9.32 2.86
N ASP A 130 -1.71 -10.19 1.91
CA ASP A 130 -2.08 -11.58 2.15
C ASP A 130 -1.39 -12.47 1.12
N SER A 131 -1.42 -13.78 1.32
CA SER A 131 -0.75 -14.80 0.50
C SER A 131 -0.93 -14.58 -1.00
N ILE A 132 -2.13 -14.21 -1.42
CA ILE A 132 -2.54 -14.09 -2.83
C ILE A 132 -3.19 -12.77 -3.17
N SER A 133 -3.27 -11.81 -2.23
CA SER A 133 -3.93 -10.54 -2.49
C SER A 133 -3.21 -9.36 -1.82
N VAL A 134 -3.41 -8.20 -2.41
CA VAL A 134 -3.05 -6.91 -1.84
C VAL A 134 -4.24 -6.00 -1.96
N GLU A 135 -4.64 -5.40 -0.84
CA GLU A 135 -5.72 -4.42 -0.78
C GLU A 135 -5.17 -3.06 -0.33
N VAL A 136 -5.51 -2.04 -1.09
CA VAL A 136 -5.02 -0.68 -0.89
C VAL A 136 -6.19 0.27 -0.64
N PHE A 137 -6.02 1.10 0.37
CA PHE A 137 -6.94 2.17 0.74
C PHE A 137 -6.13 3.48 0.84
N ALA A 138 -6.36 4.39 -0.08
CA ALA A 138 -5.78 5.72 -0.03
C ALA A 138 -6.85 6.73 0.44
N ASP A 139 -6.39 7.74 1.18
CA ASP A 139 -7.21 8.87 1.64
C ASP A 139 -8.45 8.45 2.44
N GLY A 140 -8.23 7.54 3.39
CA GLY A 140 -9.31 7.00 4.19
C GLY A 140 -10.36 6.29 3.34
N GLY A 141 -9.96 5.54 2.32
CA GLY A 141 -10.84 4.74 1.49
C GLY A 141 -11.60 5.48 0.39
N ARG A 142 -11.20 6.71 0.05
CA ARG A 142 -11.73 7.42 -1.13
C ARG A 142 -11.23 6.80 -2.42
N THR A 143 -10.00 6.34 -2.43
CA THR A 143 -9.40 5.56 -3.52
C THR A 143 -9.03 4.19 -3.01
N THR A 144 -9.57 3.13 -3.62
CA THR A 144 -9.29 1.76 -3.19
C THR A 144 -8.98 0.86 -4.38
N MET A 145 -8.11 -0.12 -4.17
CA MET A 145 -7.80 -1.12 -5.17
C MET A 145 -7.53 -2.47 -4.51
N THR A 146 -8.07 -3.55 -5.07
CA THR A 146 -7.79 -4.93 -4.66
C THR A 146 -7.28 -5.70 -5.86
N ASN A 147 -6.14 -6.34 -5.69
CA ASN A 147 -5.53 -7.15 -6.73
C ASN A 147 -4.99 -8.48 -6.18
N ASN A 148 -5.12 -9.52 -6.96
CA ASN A 148 -4.42 -10.77 -6.68
C ASN A 148 -2.96 -10.64 -7.08
N VAL A 149 -2.08 -11.20 -6.25
CA VAL A 149 -0.64 -11.33 -6.48
C VAL A 149 -0.25 -12.79 -6.28
N PHE A 150 0.65 -13.30 -7.11
CA PHE A 150 1.07 -14.71 -7.07
C PHE A 150 2.60 -14.83 -7.00
N SER A 151 3.20 -13.89 -6.28
CA SER A 151 4.63 -13.91 -6.02
C SER A 151 5.04 -15.14 -5.21
N ASN A 152 6.27 -15.58 -5.41
CA ASN A 152 6.85 -16.62 -4.58
C ASN A 152 6.79 -16.22 -3.09
N PRO A 153 6.48 -17.12 -2.16
CA PRO A 153 6.49 -16.83 -0.72
C PRO A 153 7.82 -16.24 -0.21
N SER A 154 8.95 -16.57 -0.84
CA SER A 154 10.25 -15.96 -0.53
C SER A 154 10.40 -14.51 -1.01
N SER A 155 9.52 -14.01 -1.86
CA SER A 155 9.47 -12.61 -2.27
C SER A 155 8.73 -11.83 -1.20
N ASN A 156 9.43 -11.40 -0.15
CA ASN A 156 8.87 -10.78 1.04
C ASN A 156 9.49 -9.42 1.42
N LYS A 157 10.35 -8.88 0.55
CA LYS A 157 10.95 -7.56 0.79
C LYS A 157 9.96 -6.45 0.53
N LEU A 158 10.04 -5.42 1.40
CA LEU A 158 9.20 -4.24 1.36
C LEU A 158 10.08 -2.98 1.34
N SER A 159 9.77 -2.04 0.46
CA SER A 159 10.44 -0.74 0.47
C SER A 159 9.54 0.36 -0.08
N ILE A 160 9.82 1.59 0.33
CA ILE A 160 9.26 2.82 -0.24
C ILE A 160 10.34 3.48 -1.10
N TYR A 161 9.95 3.99 -2.25
CA TYR A 161 10.84 4.72 -3.15
C TYR A 161 10.11 5.94 -3.73
N THR A 162 10.88 6.86 -4.28
CA THR A 162 10.35 8.01 -5.01
C THR A 162 10.91 8.04 -6.41
N ARG A 163 10.29 8.82 -7.28
CA ARG A 163 10.85 9.18 -8.60
C ARG A 163 10.73 10.67 -8.84
N LYS A 164 11.81 11.23 -9.38
CA LYS A 164 11.92 12.64 -9.76
C LYS A 164 11.67 13.58 -8.58
N GLY A 165 12.39 13.35 -7.51
CA GLY A 165 12.36 14.14 -6.30
C GLY A 165 12.29 13.31 -5.03
N SER A 166 12.10 13.98 -3.92
CA SER A 166 12.02 13.39 -2.57
C SER A 166 10.62 13.49 -1.99
N ALA A 167 10.28 12.61 -1.05
CA ALA A 167 9.03 12.65 -0.31
C ALA A 167 9.27 12.56 1.20
N LEU A 168 8.60 13.42 1.96
CA LEU A 168 8.62 13.38 3.41
C LEU A 168 7.59 12.35 3.92
N LEU A 169 8.07 11.20 4.38
CA LEU A 169 7.31 10.24 5.16
C LEU A 169 7.18 10.78 6.58
N LEU A 170 5.97 11.11 7.03
CA LEU A 170 5.70 11.58 8.39
C LEU A 170 5.65 10.44 9.40
N SER A 171 5.02 9.34 9.01
CA SER A 171 4.89 8.14 9.84
C SER A 171 4.71 6.89 8.99
N LEU A 172 5.27 5.79 9.47
CA LEU A 172 5.01 4.46 8.97
C LEU A 172 4.79 3.54 10.15
N GLU A 173 3.59 2.96 10.23
CA GLU A 173 3.26 1.92 11.19
C GLU A 173 3.00 0.63 10.44
N THR A 174 3.53 -0.47 10.94
CA THR A 174 3.36 -1.78 10.33
C THR A 174 3.01 -2.84 11.36
N PHE A 175 2.27 -3.84 10.93
CA PHE A 175 1.81 -4.93 11.76
C PHE A 175 1.90 -6.24 11.00
N GLY A 176 2.20 -7.33 11.68
CA GLY A 176 1.85 -8.65 11.21
C GLY A 176 0.35 -8.88 11.40
N LEU A 177 -0.24 -9.75 10.61
CA LEU A 177 -1.63 -10.16 10.75
C LEU A 177 -1.72 -11.64 11.12
N GLN A 178 -2.44 -11.93 12.19
CA GLN A 178 -2.72 -13.30 12.56
C GLN A 178 -3.88 -13.88 11.75
N SER A 179 -3.84 -15.19 11.48
CA SER A 179 -4.92 -15.89 10.80
C SER A 179 -6.19 -15.89 11.65
N ILE A 180 -7.35 -15.66 11.03
CA ILE A 180 -8.66 -15.85 11.65
C ILE A 180 -9.08 -17.33 11.72
N CYS A 181 -8.40 -18.20 10.97
CA CYS A 181 -8.66 -19.63 11.00
C CYS A 181 -7.74 -20.27 12.05
N SER A 182 -8.32 -20.83 13.12
CA SER A 182 -7.59 -21.77 13.98
C SER A 182 -7.17 -22.99 13.16
N LYS A 183 -5.90 -23.38 13.28
CA LYS A 183 -5.42 -24.65 12.73
C LYS A 183 -6.08 -25.81 13.44
#